data_da07b61eb8a5ac9eb5e509a1cd1f63ed
#
_entry.id   da07b61eb8a5ac9eb5e509a1cd1f63ed
#
_cell.length_a   1.000
_cell.length_b   1.000
_cell.length_c   1.000
_cell.angle_alpha   90.00
_cell.angle_beta   90.00
_cell.angle_gamma   90.00
#
_symmetry.space_group_name_H-M   'P 1'
#
loop_
_entity.id
_entity.type
_entity.pdbx_description
1 polymer ?
#
loop_
_entity_poly.entity_id
_entity_poly.type
_entity_poly.pdbx_seq_one_letter_code
_entity_poly.pdbx_strand_id
1 'polypeptide(L)'
;MEYQNDKSVLTDIFFDIYRFAEISGDIYSLERFTDKNKLSFNENDAYIHIIQKATCLLKVDHADTDLILKDGDIVVLPTKCAHSIQFVGDRDSDAYVISCIFQLSGIYGEAIAEGLPTYIHVPSHNDAEKVAEWVPMTVAAIKLELENPMLGSRIMLSRIIDLLLVWSIRFWLAKETIEYKSWIFALRDPAISKVLSLIHENPAHDWDVVNLAKLANQSKSNFSKKFVELVGVSPIQYLKNWRMKLASQLLKETDKSIYQVAELVGYSSQAAFTRAFTQTFGCAPKIFREVSIKTDRTFEENL
;
A
#
# COMPACT_ATOMS: atom_id res chain seq x y z
N MET A 1 13.10 29.35 -27.73
CA MET A 1 12.79 28.94 -26.35
C MET A 1 13.05 27.46 -26.26
N GLU A 2 14.30 27.09 -25.98
CA GLU A 2 14.71 25.71 -25.81
C GLU A 2 14.20 25.21 -24.48
N TYR A 3 13.28 24.25 -24.51
CA TYR A 3 12.97 23.43 -23.34
C TYR A 3 14.22 22.60 -23.04
N GLN A 4 15.02 23.05 -22.10
CA GLN A 4 16.01 22.19 -21.47
C GLN A 4 15.28 21.03 -20.81
N ASN A 5 15.40 19.88 -21.45
CA ASN A 5 14.93 18.58 -21.00
C ASN A 5 15.87 18.13 -19.86
N ASP A 6 15.72 18.73 -18.68
CA ASP A 6 16.32 18.21 -17.45
C ASP A 6 15.55 16.94 -17.09
N LYS A 7 15.96 15.86 -17.75
CA LYS A 7 15.60 14.49 -17.34
C LYS A 7 16.40 14.16 -16.08
N SER A 8 16.15 14.83 -14.99
CA SER A 8 16.19 14.20 -13.69
C SER A 8 15.03 13.20 -13.72
N VAL A 9 15.28 12.01 -14.27
CA VAL A 9 14.42 10.85 -14.10
C VAL A 9 14.36 10.66 -12.59
N LEU A 10 13.34 11.23 -11.97
CA LEU A 10 12.90 10.82 -10.65
C LEU A 10 12.66 9.31 -10.80
N THR A 11 13.62 8.54 -10.38
CA THR A 11 13.47 7.09 -10.21
C THR A 11 12.41 6.98 -9.11
N ASP A 12 11.15 6.97 -9.53
CA ASP A 12 10.02 6.86 -8.61
C ASP A 12 9.84 5.39 -8.31
N ILE A 13 10.63 4.89 -7.37
CA ILE A 13 10.54 3.50 -6.91
C ILE A 13 9.10 3.14 -6.49
N PHE A 14 8.35 4.11 -5.93
CA PHE A 14 6.95 3.90 -5.59
C PHE A 14 6.13 3.64 -6.85
N PHE A 15 6.41 4.37 -7.95
CA PHE A 15 5.78 4.13 -9.25
C PHE A 15 6.10 2.73 -9.78
N ASP A 16 7.36 2.30 -9.69
CA ASP A 16 7.77 0.98 -10.18
C ASP A 16 7.10 -0.15 -9.36
N ILE A 17 7.07 -0.02 -8.03
CA ILE A 17 6.40 -0.99 -7.16
C ILE A 17 4.88 -0.94 -7.39
N TYR A 18 4.30 0.26 -7.46
CA TYR A 18 2.87 0.46 -7.68
C TYR A 18 2.40 -0.10 -9.04
N ARG A 19 3.23 0.06 -10.08
CA ARG A 19 2.95 -0.47 -11.41
C ARG A 19 2.84 -1.99 -11.45
N PHE A 20 3.59 -2.70 -10.61
CA PHE A 20 3.57 -4.15 -10.50
C PHE A 20 2.64 -4.65 -9.40
N ALA A 21 2.08 -3.77 -8.59
CA ALA A 21 1.05 -4.11 -7.64
C ALA A 21 -0.27 -4.36 -8.38
N GLU A 22 -0.90 -5.46 -8.09
CA GLU A 22 -2.26 -5.74 -8.56
C GLU A 22 -3.23 -4.97 -7.66
N ILE A 23 -3.55 -3.74 -8.08
CA ILE A 23 -4.47 -2.88 -7.35
C ILE A 23 -5.81 -2.92 -8.05
N SER A 24 -6.84 -3.25 -7.31
CA SER A 24 -8.22 -3.19 -7.78
C SER A 24 -9.10 -2.56 -6.72
N GLY A 25 -9.93 -1.62 -7.14
CA GLY A 25 -10.91 -0.97 -6.27
C GLY A 25 -12.33 -1.10 -6.82
N ASP A 26 -13.30 -1.19 -5.92
CA ASP A 26 -14.73 -1.15 -6.26
C ASP A 26 -15.50 -0.39 -5.17
N ILE A 27 -16.69 0.09 -5.51
CA ILE A 27 -17.59 0.68 -4.52
C ILE A 27 -18.21 -0.45 -3.70
N TYR A 28 -18.02 -0.39 -2.40
CA TYR A 28 -18.62 -1.34 -1.46
C TYR A 28 -20.06 -0.97 -1.12
N SER A 29 -20.25 0.28 -0.68
CA SER A 29 -21.58 0.78 -0.31
C SER A 29 -21.65 2.30 -0.38
N LEU A 30 -22.89 2.80 -0.53
CA LEU A 30 -23.26 4.18 -0.27
C LEU A 30 -24.33 4.12 0.82
N GLU A 31 -23.95 4.34 2.07
CA GLU A 31 -24.87 4.19 3.20
C GLU A 31 -25.28 5.54 3.76
N ARG A 32 -26.59 5.76 3.85
CA ARG A 32 -27.15 6.91 4.53
C ARG A 32 -27.34 6.61 6.02
N PHE A 33 -27.06 7.59 6.85
CA PHE A 33 -27.31 7.49 8.30
C PHE A 33 -28.78 7.75 8.65
N THR A 34 -29.72 6.99 8.05
CA THR A 34 -31.16 7.16 8.31
C THR A 34 -31.63 6.36 9.52
N ASP A 35 -31.23 5.10 9.60
CA ASP A 35 -31.75 4.15 10.60
C ASP A 35 -30.67 3.54 11.48
N LYS A 36 -29.43 3.55 11.03
CA LYS A 36 -28.28 2.99 11.77
C LYS A 36 -27.32 4.10 12.17
N ASN A 37 -27.08 4.25 13.47
CA ASN A 37 -26.10 5.22 13.96
C ASN A 37 -24.65 4.70 13.84
N LYS A 38 -24.45 3.43 13.45
CA LYS A 38 -23.15 2.77 13.40
C LYS A 38 -23.07 1.81 12.22
N LEU A 39 -22.03 1.98 11.42
CA LEU A 39 -21.60 1.06 10.36
C LEU A 39 -20.41 0.24 10.86
N SER A 40 -20.42 -1.07 10.63
CA SER A 40 -19.33 -1.95 11.04
C SER A 40 -18.77 -2.68 9.83
N PHE A 41 -17.45 -2.73 9.75
CA PHE A 41 -16.68 -3.31 8.66
C PHE A 41 -15.76 -4.40 9.22
N ASN A 42 -15.60 -5.47 8.47
CA ASN A 42 -14.79 -6.60 8.88
C ASN A 42 -13.31 -6.44 8.45
N GLU A 43 -12.49 -7.39 8.85
CA GLU A 43 -11.05 -7.45 8.56
C GLU A 43 -10.71 -8.13 7.22
N ASN A 44 -11.68 -8.32 6.31
CA ASN A 44 -11.42 -9.05 5.06
C ASN A 44 -10.84 -8.16 3.96
N ASP A 45 -11.17 -6.88 3.98
CA ASP A 45 -10.83 -5.93 2.92
C ASP A 45 -10.10 -4.70 3.45
N ALA A 46 -9.43 -3.99 2.56
CA ALA A 46 -8.96 -2.63 2.79
C ALA A 46 -10.02 -1.65 2.32
N TYR A 47 -10.16 -0.51 3.02
CA TYR A 47 -11.25 0.42 2.80
C TYR A 47 -10.78 1.85 2.55
N ILE A 48 -11.56 2.58 1.74
CA ILE A 48 -11.55 4.05 1.68
C ILE A 48 -12.97 4.51 2.03
N HIS A 49 -13.09 5.34 3.05
CA HIS A 49 -14.35 5.97 3.40
C HIS A 49 -14.29 7.47 3.14
N ILE A 50 -15.37 8.00 2.56
CA ILE A 50 -15.54 9.43 2.29
C ILE A 50 -16.79 9.87 3.04
N ILE A 51 -16.62 10.79 3.97
CA ILE A 51 -17.70 11.32 4.80
C ILE A 51 -18.39 12.45 4.06
N GLN A 52 -19.70 12.45 4.03
CA GLN A 52 -20.48 13.48 3.37
C GLN A 52 -21.60 13.99 4.27
N LYS A 53 -21.62 15.31 4.50
CA LYS A 53 -22.61 16.04 5.31
C LYS A 53 -22.79 15.44 6.71
N ALA A 54 -21.71 14.93 7.30
CA ALA A 54 -21.74 14.23 8.57
C ALA A 54 -20.52 14.53 9.42
N THR A 55 -20.66 14.37 10.73
CA THR A 55 -19.54 14.19 11.66
C THR A 55 -19.63 12.78 12.22
N CYS A 56 -18.54 12.04 12.13
CA CYS A 56 -18.48 10.62 12.49
C CYS A 56 -17.32 10.34 13.44
N LEU A 57 -17.47 9.34 14.28
CA LEU A 57 -16.43 8.76 15.09
C LEU A 57 -15.98 7.45 14.42
N LEU A 58 -14.73 7.41 13.98
CA LEU A 58 -14.08 6.18 13.51
C LEU A 58 -13.41 5.48 14.69
N LYS A 59 -13.71 4.20 14.86
CA LYS A 59 -13.05 3.30 15.78
C LYS A 59 -12.38 2.18 14.99
N VAL A 60 -11.07 2.05 15.11
CA VAL A 60 -10.29 1.01 14.46
C VAL A 60 -9.78 0.07 15.52
N ASP A 61 -9.97 -1.23 15.33
CA ASP A 61 -9.47 -2.24 16.26
C ASP A 61 -7.94 -2.15 16.37
N HIS A 62 -7.45 -2.21 17.60
CA HIS A 62 -6.03 -2.07 17.92
C HIS A 62 -5.40 -0.68 17.65
N ALA A 63 -6.19 0.36 17.34
CA ALA A 63 -5.69 1.73 17.34
C ALA A 63 -5.82 2.36 18.74
N ASP A 64 -4.82 3.17 19.12
CA ASP A 64 -4.77 3.77 20.46
C ASP A 64 -5.80 4.88 20.67
N THR A 65 -6.34 5.46 19.59
CA THR A 65 -7.25 6.60 19.67
C THR A 65 -8.37 6.54 18.64
N ASP A 66 -9.56 6.95 19.05
CA ASP A 66 -10.69 7.17 18.16
C ASP A 66 -10.47 8.45 17.34
N LEU A 67 -10.91 8.45 16.08
CA LEU A 67 -10.75 9.57 15.16
C LEU A 67 -12.10 10.22 14.84
N ILE A 68 -12.19 11.56 14.98
CA ILE A 68 -13.36 12.33 14.53
C ILE A 68 -13.16 12.69 13.05
N LEU A 69 -14.09 12.25 12.22
CA LEU A 69 -14.16 12.55 10.78
C LEU A 69 -15.26 13.58 10.53
N LYS A 70 -14.99 14.54 9.68
CA LYS A 70 -15.93 15.63 9.31
C LYS A 70 -16.37 15.51 7.86
N ASP A 71 -17.32 16.36 7.46
CA ASP A 71 -17.77 16.46 6.07
C ASP A 71 -16.60 16.66 5.10
N GLY A 72 -16.56 15.84 4.06
CA GLY A 72 -15.52 15.82 3.04
C GLY A 72 -14.24 15.10 3.44
N ASP A 73 -14.10 14.64 4.68
CA ASP A 73 -12.91 13.89 5.10
C ASP A 73 -12.84 12.53 4.40
N ILE A 74 -11.62 12.13 4.06
CA ILE A 74 -11.30 10.80 3.55
C ILE A 74 -10.48 10.06 4.59
N VAL A 75 -10.82 8.80 4.82
CA VAL A 75 -9.97 7.89 5.59
C VAL A 75 -9.68 6.64 4.77
N VAL A 76 -8.40 6.28 4.69
CA VAL A 76 -7.93 5.05 4.05
C VAL A 76 -7.46 4.09 5.13
N LEU A 77 -7.95 2.87 5.10
CA LEU A 77 -7.53 1.76 5.96
C LEU A 77 -6.87 0.70 5.06
N PRO A 78 -5.55 0.82 4.81
CA PRO A 78 -4.85 -0.03 3.86
C PRO A 78 -4.58 -1.44 4.39
N THR A 79 -4.58 -1.59 5.71
CA THR A 79 -4.46 -2.88 6.39
C THR A 79 -5.86 -3.44 6.64
N LYS A 80 -6.02 -4.73 6.41
CA LYS A 80 -7.28 -5.43 6.67
C LYS A 80 -7.55 -5.46 8.17
N CYS A 81 -8.31 -4.49 8.68
CA CYS A 81 -8.63 -4.34 10.09
C CYS A 81 -10.13 -4.09 10.30
N ALA A 82 -10.68 -4.71 11.33
CA ALA A 82 -12.05 -4.46 11.72
C ALA A 82 -12.18 -3.03 12.27
N HIS A 83 -13.23 -2.34 11.88
CA HIS A 83 -13.47 -0.97 12.29
C HIS A 83 -14.95 -0.61 12.23
N SER A 84 -15.29 0.54 12.79
CA SER A 84 -16.66 1.06 12.74
C SER A 84 -16.69 2.57 12.61
N ILE A 85 -17.71 3.06 11.89
CA ILE A 85 -17.99 4.47 11.73
C ILE A 85 -19.32 4.74 12.41
N GLN A 86 -19.31 5.59 13.43
CA GLN A 86 -20.48 5.98 14.19
C GLN A 86 -20.81 7.45 13.93
N PHE A 87 -22.04 7.75 13.57
CA PHE A 87 -22.51 9.11 13.43
C PHE A 87 -22.53 9.83 14.79
N VAL A 88 -22.04 11.07 14.83
CA VAL A 88 -21.97 11.91 16.01
C VAL A 88 -22.44 13.32 15.64
N GLY A 89 -23.60 13.74 16.08
CA GLY A 89 -24.12 15.10 15.86
C GLY A 89 -25.60 15.15 15.52
N ASP A 90 -26.08 16.33 15.15
CA ASP A 90 -27.45 16.52 14.68
C ASP A 90 -27.60 15.93 13.28
N ARG A 91 -28.69 15.20 13.06
CA ARG A 91 -28.93 14.48 11.81
C ARG A 91 -29.29 15.46 10.69
N ASP A 92 -28.40 15.61 9.72
CA ASP A 92 -28.80 16.09 8.40
C ASP A 92 -29.42 14.89 7.65
N SER A 93 -30.58 15.10 7.03
CA SER A 93 -31.29 14.06 6.25
C SER A 93 -30.47 13.51 5.10
N ASP A 94 -29.43 14.25 4.68
CA ASP A 94 -28.57 13.94 3.55
C ASP A 94 -27.19 13.42 3.95
N ALA A 95 -26.95 13.10 5.23
CA ALA A 95 -25.69 12.58 5.72
C ALA A 95 -25.48 11.13 5.26
N TYR A 96 -24.32 10.86 4.66
CA TYR A 96 -23.96 9.51 4.20
C TYR A 96 -22.45 9.27 4.17
N VAL A 97 -22.06 8.01 4.06
CA VAL A 97 -20.67 7.57 3.82
C VAL A 97 -20.61 6.83 2.49
N ILE A 98 -19.65 7.20 1.66
CA ILE A 98 -19.24 6.39 0.51
C ILE A 98 -18.12 5.48 1.00
N SER A 99 -18.33 4.18 0.93
CA SER A 99 -17.34 3.17 1.28
C SER A 99 -16.88 2.46 0.02
N CYS A 100 -15.56 2.48 -0.21
CA CYS A 100 -14.92 1.76 -1.28
C CYS A 100 -14.06 0.66 -0.68
N ILE A 101 -14.02 -0.50 -1.33
CA ILE A 101 -13.04 -1.54 -1.04
C ILE A 101 -11.92 -1.45 -2.07
N PHE A 102 -10.72 -1.80 -1.65
CA PHE A 102 -9.61 -2.01 -2.56
C PHE A 102 -8.76 -3.19 -2.11
N GLN A 103 -8.04 -3.76 -3.04
CA GLN A 103 -7.13 -4.86 -2.78
C GLN A 103 -5.74 -4.47 -3.25
N LEU A 104 -4.78 -4.74 -2.41
CA LEU A 104 -3.35 -4.67 -2.70
C LEU A 104 -2.85 -6.11 -2.77
N SER A 105 -2.84 -6.67 -3.97
CA SER A 105 -2.54 -8.08 -4.21
C SER A 105 -1.15 -8.26 -4.80
N GLY A 106 -0.67 -9.51 -4.78
CA GLY A 106 0.67 -9.84 -5.19
C GLY A 106 1.73 -9.28 -4.22
N ILE A 107 2.99 -9.61 -4.49
CA ILE A 107 4.11 -9.25 -3.59
C ILE A 107 4.29 -7.72 -3.45
N TYR A 108 4.05 -7.00 -4.53
CA TYR A 108 4.20 -5.54 -4.52
C TYR A 108 3.05 -4.86 -3.79
N GLY A 109 1.83 -5.37 -3.95
CA GLY A 109 0.66 -4.90 -3.20
C GLY A 109 0.80 -5.15 -1.70
N GLU A 110 1.21 -6.35 -1.31
CA GLU A 110 1.50 -6.70 0.09
C GLU A 110 2.62 -5.82 0.67
N ALA A 111 3.69 -5.54 -0.11
CA ALA A 111 4.76 -4.66 0.32
C ALA A 111 4.28 -3.22 0.54
N ILE A 112 3.38 -2.72 -0.30
CA ILE A 112 2.75 -1.41 -0.12
C ILE A 112 1.94 -1.41 1.18
N ALA A 113 1.04 -2.39 1.36
CA ALA A 113 0.20 -2.48 2.55
C ALA A 113 1.01 -2.50 3.87
N GLU A 114 2.10 -3.30 3.91
CA GLU A 114 3.00 -3.36 5.07
C GLU A 114 3.76 -2.05 5.34
N GLY A 115 3.98 -1.26 4.29
CA GLY A 115 4.69 0.03 4.40
C GLY A 115 3.79 1.19 4.84
N LEU A 116 2.47 1.01 4.86
CA LEU A 116 1.49 2.04 5.20
C LEU A 116 1.07 1.96 6.68
N PRO A 117 0.59 3.06 7.29
CA PRO A 117 0.05 3.07 8.64
C PRO A 117 -1.30 2.34 8.70
N THR A 118 -1.79 2.07 9.92
CA THR A 118 -3.10 1.44 10.15
C THR A 118 -4.23 2.20 9.46
N TYR A 119 -4.17 3.54 9.47
CA TYR A 119 -5.07 4.40 8.70
C TYR A 119 -4.36 5.66 8.23
N ILE A 120 -4.86 6.25 7.13
CA ILE A 120 -4.47 7.56 6.63
C ILE A 120 -5.70 8.47 6.67
N HIS A 121 -5.65 9.53 7.46
CA HIS A 121 -6.70 10.55 7.50
C HIS A 121 -6.32 11.74 6.63
N VAL A 122 -7.22 12.08 5.73
CA VAL A 122 -7.11 13.24 4.84
C VAL A 122 -8.27 14.18 5.16
N PRO A 123 -8.02 15.26 5.94
CA PRO A 123 -9.05 16.21 6.28
C PRO A 123 -9.45 17.07 5.08
N SER A 124 -10.75 17.32 4.92
CA SER A 124 -11.32 18.13 3.83
C SER A 124 -10.92 19.60 3.91
N HIS A 125 -10.75 20.12 5.12
CA HIS A 125 -10.36 21.49 5.38
C HIS A 125 -8.89 21.55 5.80
N ASN A 126 -8.04 21.84 4.84
CA ASN A 126 -6.62 22.04 5.11
C ASN A 126 -6.21 23.37 4.47
N ASP A 127 -6.03 24.40 5.30
CA ASP A 127 -5.73 25.78 4.88
C ASP A 127 -4.40 25.94 4.13
N ALA A 128 -3.61 24.89 4.00
CA ALA A 128 -2.22 25.02 3.57
C ALA A 128 -1.96 24.70 2.09
N GLU A 129 -2.84 24.02 1.34
CA GLU A 129 -2.52 23.65 -0.05
C GLU A 129 -3.77 23.38 -0.92
N LYS A 130 -3.62 23.53 -2.26
CA LYS A 130 -4.53 23.17 -3.37
C LYS A 130 -5.12 21.74 -3.35
N VAL A 131 -4.89 21.03 -2.28
CA VAL A 131 -5.39 19.68 -1.94
C VAL A 131 -6.91 19.69 -1.84
N ALA A 132 -7.49 20.78 -1.36
CA ALA A 132 -8.93 20.92 -1.13
C ALA A 132 -9.79 20.87 -2.42
N GLU A 133 -9.25 21.23 -3.59
CA GLU A 133 -10.03 21.27 -4.82
C GLU A 133 -10.23 19.90 -5.47
N TRP A 134 -9.28 19.00 -5.30
CA TRP A 134 -9.31 17.70 -5.97
C TRP A 134 -10.30 16.70 -5.33
N VAL A 135 -10.44 16.73 -4.01
CA VAL A 135 -11.35 15.84 -3.27
C VAL A 135 -12.81 16.04 -3.67
N PRO A 136 -13.37 17.28 -3.66
CA PRO A 136 -14.73 17.52 -4.11
C PRO A 136 -15.00 17.09 -5.55
N MET A 137 -14.05 17.29 -6.46
CA MET A 137 -14.17 16.82 -7.84
C MET A 137 -14.26 15.29 -7.92
N THR A 138 -13.42 14.60 -7.16
CA THR A 138 -13.40 13.14 -7.12
C THR A 138 -14.70 12.57 -6.54
N VAL A 139 -15.20 13.16 -5.46
CA VAL A 139 -16.51 12.79 -4.88
C VAL A 139 -17.65 13.04 -5.87
N ALA A 140 -17.63 14.17 -6.58
CA ALA A 140 -18.62 14.48 -7.60
C ALA A 140 -18.58 13.46 -8.76
N ALA A 141 -17.39 13.06 -9.19
CA ALA A 141 -17.22 12.04 -10.22
C ALA A 141 -17.75 10.67 -9.77
N ILE A 142 -17.46 10.25 -8.53
CA ILE A 142 -18.02 9.00 -7.96
C ILE A 142 -19.54 9.05 -7.96
N LYS A 143 -20.13 10.15 -7.48
CA LYS A 143 -21.60 10.32 -7.44
C LYS A 143 -22.20 10.23 -8.83
N LEU A 144 -21.64 10.93 -9.80
CA LEU A 144 -22.12 10.94 -11.18
C LEU A 144 -22.17 9.53 -11.77
N GLU A 145 -21.10 8.74 -11.57
CA GLU A 145 -21.03 7.35 -12.05
C GLU A 145 -21.98 6.41 -11.31
N LEU A 146 -22.29 6.69 -10.03
CA LEU A 146 -23.26 5.90 -9.26
C LEU A 146 -24.70 6.24 -9.58
N GLU A 147 -25.00 7.53 -9.80
CA GLU A 147 -26.37 8.01 -10.11
C GLU A 147 -26.77 7.72 -11.55
N ASN A 148 -25.82 7.75 -12.48
CA ASN A 148 -26.05 7.54 -13.91
C ASN A 148 -25.09 6.50 -14.48
N PRO A 149 -25.22 5.21 -14.12
CA PRO A 149 -24.31 4.18 -14.59
C PRO A 149 -24.31 4.04 -16.11
N MET A 150 -23.14 4.10 -16.73
CA MET A 150 -22.96 3.93 -18.17
C MET A 150 -21.96 2.79 -18.47
N LEU A 151 -21.81 2.46 -19.74
CA LEU A 151 -20.77 1.52 -20.14
C LEU A 151 -19.39 2.02 -19.68
N GLY A 152 -18.72 1.21 -18.87
CA GLY A 152 -17.40 1.55 -18.33
C GLY A 152 -17.41 2.22 -16.95
N SER A 153 -18.56 2.51 -16.35
CA SER A 153 -18.66 3.13 -14.99
C SER A 153 -17.84 2.38 -13.95
N ARG A 154 -17.85 1.05 -13.93
CA ARG A 154 -17.01 0.27 -12.99
C ARG A 154 -15.52 0.50 -13.22
N ILE A 155 -15.09 0.65 -14.49
CA ILE A 155 -13.68 0.95 -14.80
C ILE A 155 -13.33 2.35 -14.31
N MET A 156 -14.21 3.33 -14.54
CA MET A 156 -14.02 4.70 -14.07
C MET A 156 -13.90 4.75 -12.55
N LEU A 157 -14.83 4.11 -11.83
CA LEU A 157 -14.83 4.04 -10.38
C LEU A 157 -13.56 3.38 -9.84
N SER A 158 -13.12 2.26 -10.42
CA SER A 158 -11.88 1.60 -10.03
C SER A 158 -10.67 2.53 -10.19
N ARG A 159 -10.56 3.27 -11.30
CA ARG A 159 -9.46 4.22 -11.51
C ARG A 159 -9.51 5.42 -10.59
N ILE A 160 -10.70 5.88 -10.22
CA ILE A 160 -10.88 6.95 -9.22
C ILE A 160 -10.38 6.45 -7.85
N ILE A 161 -10.69 5.21 -7.47
CA ILE A 161 -10.23 4.61 -6.21
C ILE A 161 -8.70 4.48 -6.20
N ASP A 162 -8.08 4.04 -7.31
CA ASP A 162 -6.63 3.99 -7.45
C ASP A 162 -6.00 5.38 -7.23
N LEU A 163 -6.57 6.42 -7.84
CA LEU A 163 -6.09 7.79 -7.67
C LEU A 163 -6.26 8.29 -6.22
N LEU A 164 -7.39 7.99 -5.58
CA LEU A 164 -7.63 8.33 -4.16
C LEU A 164 -6.57 7.70 -3.26
N LEU A 165 -6.23 6.44 -3.49
CA LEU A 165 -5.22 5.74 -2.72
C LEU A 165 -3.83 6.41 -2.87
N VAL A 166 -3.38 6.59 -4.12
CA VAL A 166 -2.07 7.22 -4.39
C VAL A 166 -2.00 8.61 -3.79
N TRP A 167 -3.06 9.40 -3.96
CA TRP A 167 -3.12 10.76 -3.45
C TRP A 167 -3.12 10.79 -1.91
N SER A 168 -3.84 9.90 -1.25
CA SER A 168 -3.84 9.78 0.21
C SER A 168 -2.46 9.39 0.75
N ILE A 169 -1.75 8.48 0.07
CA ILE A 169 -0.37 8.13 0.42
C ILE A 169 0.57 9.34 0.28
N ARG A 170 0.46 10.09 -0.82
CA ARG A 170 1.26 11.31 -1.02
C ARG A 170 0.97 12.36 0.04
N PHE A 171 -0.31 12.55 0.40
CA PHE A 171 -0.71 13.44 1.47
C PHE A 171 -0.11 13.02 2.81
N TRP A 172 -0.21 11.75 3.17
CA TRP A 172 0.39 11.19 4.37
C TRP A 172 1.89 11.43 4.41
N LEU A 173 2.60 11.10 3.35
CA LEU A 173 4.04 11.32 3.25
C LEU A 173 4.43 12.80 3.40
N ALA A 174 3.62 13.74 2.92
CA ALA A 174 3.90 15.17 3.01
C ALA A 174 3.65 15.75 4.41
N LYS A 175 2.65 15.23 5.12
CA LYS A 175 2.16 15.79 6.40
C LYS A 175 2.72 15.10 7.63
N GLU A 176 3.05 13.82 7.53
CA GLU A 176 3.52 13.07 8.69
C GLU A 176 4.85 13.62 9.20
N THR A 177 4.86 14.07 10.43
CA THR A 177 6.04 14.59 11.13
C THR A 177 6.64 13.56 12.09
N ILE A 178 5.85 12.55 12.47
CA ILE A 178 6.29 11.46 13.33
C ILE A 178 7.10 10.48 12.47
N GLU A 179 8.26 10.07 12.96
CA GLU A 179 9.12 9.08 12.30
C GLU A 179 8.41 7.71 12.24
N TYR A 180 7.71 7.47 11.15
CA TYR A 180 7.13 6.17 10.87
C TYR A 180 8.18 5.26 10.22
N LYS A 181 8.52 4.16 10.89
CA LYS A 181 9.56 3.24 10.39
C LYS A 181 8.98 2.34 9.31
N SER A 182 9.07 2.77 8.07
CA SER A 182 8.70 1.96 6.91
C SER A 182 9.53 2.32 5.69
N TRP A 183 9.62 1.39 4.74
CA TRP A 183 10.32 1.65 3.49
C TRP A 183 9.66 2.76 2.66
N ILE A 184 8.32 2.88 2.69
CA ILE A 184 7.60 3.96 1.99
C ILE A 184 7.96 5.32 2.61
N PHE A 185 7.97 5.41 3.93
CA PHE A 185 8.34 6.65 4.62
C PHE A 185 9.82 7.01 4.40
N ALA A 186 10.68 5.99 4.30
CA ALA A 186 12.10 6.16 4.01
C ALA A 186 12.37 6.74 2.60
N LEU A 187 11.40 6.68 1.67
CA LEU A 187 11.52 7.29 0.33
C LEU A 187 11.62 8.83 0.37
N ARG A 188 11.27 9.45 1.48
CA ARG A 188 11.47 10.89 1.71
C ARG A 188 12.96 11.27 1.82
N ASP A 189 13.82 10.33 2.15
CA ASP A 189 15.26 10.55 2.22
C ASP A 189 15.92 10.16 0.89
N PRO A 190 16.51 11.10 0.13
CA PRO A 190 17.03 10.84 -1.21
C PRO A 190 18.12 9.75 -1.24
N ALA A 191 18.94 9.66 -0.18
CA ALA A 191 20.03 8.68 -0.13
C ALA A 191 19.50 7.27 0.12
N ILE A 192 18.52 7.13 1.01
CA ILE A 192 17.88 5.84 1.30
C ILE A 192 16.97 5.43 0.14
N SER A 193 16.20 6.36 -0.43
CA SER A 193 15.37 6.12 -1.62
C SER A 193 16.18 5.54 -2.76
N LYS A 194 17.34 6.14 -3.09
CA LYS A 194 18.25 5.63 -4.12
C LYS A 194 18.72 4.19 -3.85
N VAL A 195 19.04 3.86 -2.60
CA VAL A 195 19.48 2.50 -2.23
C VAL A 195 18.32 1.51 -2.34
N LEU A 196 17.12 1.89 -1.89
CA LEU A 196 15.94 1.05 -2.01
C LEU A 196 15.60 0.76 -3.48
N SER A 197 15.67 1.77 -4.37
CA SER A 197 15.48 1.57 -5.82
C SER A 197 16.43 0.52 -6.37
N LEU A 198 17.72 0.65 -6.07
CA LEU A 198 18.73 -0.29 -6.56
C LEU A 198 18.53 -1.72 -6.05
N ILE A 199 18.11 -1.88 -4.80
CA ILE A 199 17.77 -3.20 -4.23
C ILE A 199 16.57 -3.81 -4.95
N HIS A 200 15.53 -3.02 -5.24
CA HIS A 200 14.32 -3.49 -5.91
C HIS A 200 14.55 -3.81 -7.38
N GLU A 201 15.30 -2.96 -8.10
CA GLU A 201 15.63 -3.17 -9.51
C GLU A 201 16.53 -4.40 -9.72
N ASN A 202 17.46 -4.63 -8.80
CA ASN A 202 18.49 -5.67 -8.93
C ASN A 202 18.59 -6.52 -7.65
N PRO A 203 17.56 -7.26 -7.26
CA PRO A 203 17.58 -8.04 -6.01
C PRO A 203 18.63 -9.18 -6.03
N ALA A 204 18.97 -9.68 -7.21
CA ALA A 204 19.95 -10.75 -7.36
C ALA A 204 21.41 -10.28 -7.23
N HIS A 205 21.67 -8.98 -7.33
CA HIS A 205 23.02 -8.44 -7.19
C HIS A 205 23.61 -8.73 -5.80
N ASP A 206 24.93 -8.98 -5.74
CA ASP A 206 25.63 -9.25 -4.47
C ASP A 206 25.84 -7.96 -3.67
N TRP A 207 24.74 -7.49 -3.06
CA TRP A 207 24.72 -6.29 -2.24
C TRP A 207 25.37 -6.53 -0.87
N ASP A 208 26.35 -5.73 -0.51
CA ASP A 208 26.86 -5.63 0.84
C ASP A 208 26.64 -4.22 1.42
N VAL A 209 26.76 -4.12 2.74
CA VAL A 209 26.50 -2.83 3.45
C VAL A 209 27.51 -1.75 3.04
N VAL A 210 28.74 -2.13 2.65
CA VAL A 210 29.77 -1.16 2.26
C VAL A 210 29.44 -0.55 0.91
N ASN A 211 29.01 -1.38 -0.04
CA ASN A 211 28.61 -0.93 -1.37
C ASN A 211 27.34 -0.06 -1.31
N LEU A 212 26.34 -0.49 -0.53
CA LEU A 212 25.11 0.30 -0.33
C LEU A 212 25.40 1.65 0.33
N ALA A 213 26.28 1.69 1.33
CA ALA A 213 26.70 2.93 1.99
C ALA A 213 27.42 3.89 1.03
N LYS A 214 28.30 3.37 0.15
CA LYS A 214 28.95 4.19 -0.89
C LYS A 214 27.94 4.80 -1.85
N LEU A 215 26.92 4.03 -2.27
CA LEU A 215 25.85 4.52 -3.15
C LEU A 215 24.99 5.61 -2.49
N ALA A 216 24.84 5.56 -1.17
CA ALA A 216 24.21 6.58 -0.35
C ALA A 216 25.12 7.79 -0.04
N ASN A 217 26.38 7.79 -0.51
CA ASN A 217 27.41 8.78 -0.16
C ASN A 217 27.61 8.92 1.36
N GLN A 218 27.60 7.81 2.10
CA GLN A 218 27.72 7.78 3.56
C GLN A 218 28.79 6.78 4.03
N SER A 219 29.29 6.97 5.25
CA SER A 219 30.05 5.94 5.93
C SER A 219 29.17 4.74 6.26
N LYS A 220 29.73 3.54 6.31
CA LYS A 220 29.02 2.30 6.66
C LYS A 220 28.22 2.42 7.95
N SER A 221 28.80 3.03 8.98
CA SER A 221 28.15 3.19 10.30
C SER A 221 26.95 4.13 10.22
N ASN A 222 27.12 5.32 9.62
CA ASN A 222 26.05 6.29 9.47
C ASN A 222 24.90 5.77 8.61
N PHE A 223 25.24 5.15 7.47
CA PHE A 223 24.24 4.54 6.59
C PHE A 223 23.42 3.46 7.32
N SER A 224 24.10 2.50 7.99
CA SER A 224 23.42 1.41 8.69
C SER A 224 22.48 1.94 9.77
N LYS A 225 22.93 2.91 10.57
CA LYS A 225 22.12 3.54 11.61
C LYS A 225 20.90 4.22 11.02
N LYS A 226 21.11 5.10 10.03
CA LYS A 226 20.04 5.84 9.35
C LYS A 226 19.04 4.92 8.66
N PHE A 227 19.51 3.88 8.00
CA PHE A 227 18.63 2.90 7.34
C PHE A 227 17.72 2.20 8.35
N VAL A 228 18.27 1.74 9.48
CA VAL A 228 17.45 1.11 10.55
C VAL A 228 16.48 2.11 11.18
N GLU A 229 16.88 3.37 11.37
CA GLU A 229 16.00 4.41 11.91
C GLU A 229 14.79 4.65 11.00
N LEU A 230 14.99 4.71 9.68
CA LEU A 230 13.94 5.02 8.72
C LEU A 230 13.14 3.79 8.27
N VAL A 231 13.80 2.66 8.01
CA VAL A 231 13.17 1.45 7.44
C VAL A 231 12.72 0.45 8.52
N GLY A 232 13.32 0.52 9.70
CA GLY A 232 13.03 -0.36 10.84
C GLY A 232 13.87 -1.64 10.91
N VAL A 233 14.54 -2.02 9.82
CA VAL A 233 15.41 -3.21 9.76
C VAL A 233 16.76 -2.88 9.12
N SER A 234 17.76 -3.76 9.28
CA SER A 234 19.07 -3.56 8.63
C SER A 234 18.98 -3.69 7.10
N PRO A 235 19.88 -3.05 6.33
CA PRO A 235 19.88 -3.12 4.86
C PRO A 235 19.90 -4.56 4.31
N ILE A 236 20.71 -5.43 4.87
CA ILE A 236 20.80 -6.83 4.43
C ILE A 236 19.57 -7.64 4.84
N GLN A 237 18.97 -7.35 5.99
CA GLN A 237 17.70 -7.98 6.38
C GLN A 237 16.58 -7.53 5.45
N TYR A 238 16.52 -6.26 5.08
CA TYR A 238 15.57 -5.74 4.10
C TYR A 238 15.71 -6.45 2.75
N LEU A 239 16.96 -6.53 2.20
CA LEU A 239 17.25 -7.27 0.98
C LEU A 239 16.81 -8.73 1.06
N LYS A 240 17.11 -9.42 2.19
CA LYS A 240 16.67 -10.80 2.41
C LYS A 240 15.17 -10.93 2.37
N ASN A 241 14.44 -10.05 3.06
CA ASN A 241 12.99 -10.06 3.09
C ASN A 241 12.42 -9.83 1.67
N TRP A 242 12.95 -8.86 0.94
CA TRP A 242 12.56 -8.58 -0.44
C TRP A 242 12.79 -9.77 -1.38
N ARG A 243 13.96 -10.40 -1.31
CA ARG A 243 14.28 -11.63 -2.07
C ARG A 243 13.28 -12.75 -1.76
N MET A 244 12.89 -12.92 -0.50
CA MET A 244 11.94 -13.96 -0.10
C MET A 244 10.53 -13.67 -0.62
N LYS A 245 10.10 -12.42 -0.59
CA LYS A 245 8.84 -12.01 -1.20
C LYS A 245 8.83 -12.29 -2.71
N LEU A 246 9.85 -11.87 -3.43
CA LEU A 246 9.99 -12.14 -4.86
C LEU A 246 10.03 -13.64 -5.17
N ALA A 247 10.71 -14.43 -4.34
CA ALA A 247 10.74 -15.88 -4.49
C ALA A 247 9.34 -16.50 -4.30
N SER A 248 8.56 -16.03 -3.33
CA SER A 248 7.20 -16.53 -3.10
C SER A 248 6.30 -16.30 -4.29
N GLN A 249 6.39 -15.12 -4.92
CA GLN A 249 5.65 -14.82 -6.14
C GLN A 249 6.09 -15.72 -7.31
N LEU A 250 7.39 -15.82 -7.57
CA LEU A 250 7.91 -16.69 -8.65
C LEU A 250 7.48 -18.16 -8.47
N LEU A 251 7.37 -18.62 -7.22
CA LEU A 251 6.91 -19.96 -6.92
C LEU A 251 5.40 -20.15 -7.18
N LYS A 252 4.58 -19.11 -7.01
CA LYS A 252 3.14 -19.15 -7.28
C LYS A 252 2.85 -19.04 -8.79
N GLU A 253 3.50 -18.08 -9.46
CA GLU A 253 3.12 -17.64 -10.80
C GLU A 253 3.89 -18.35 -11.92
N THR A 254 4.93 -19.12 -11.61
CA THR A 254 5.78 -19.75 -12.64
C THR A 254 6.10 -21.22 -12.34
N ASP A 255 6.35 -21.98 -13.40
CA ASP A 255 6.82 -23.37 -13.32
C ASP A 255 8.35 -23.51 -13.19
N LYS A 256 9.06 -22.40 -12.90
CA LYS A 256 10.51 -22.41 -12.73
C LYS A 256 10.93 -23.39 -11.62
N SER A 257 12.01 -24.11 -11.83
CA SER A 257 12.57 -25.00 -10.81
C SER A 257 12.98 -24.21 -9.56
N ILE A 258 13.02 -24.87 -8.41
CA ILE A 258 13.48 -24.24 -7.15
C ILE A 258 14.91 -23.67 -7.29
N TYR A 259 15.75 -24.34 -8.08
CA TYR A 259 17.08 -23.85 -8.40
C TYR A 259 17.05 -22.53 -9.19
N GLN A 260 16.24 -22.46 -10.26
CA GLN A 260 16.09 -21.24 -11.05
C GLN A 260 15.52 -20.08 -10.24
N VAL A 261 14.55 -20.34 -9.37
CA VAL A 261 14.01 -19.31 -8.47
C VAL A 261 15.11 -18.82 -7.52
N ALA A 262 15.91 -19.72 -6.93
CA ALA A 262 17.01 -19.35 -6.05
C ALA A 262 18.03 -18.44 -6.74
N GLU A 263 18.40 -18.76 -7.98
CA GLU A 263 19.33 -17.97 -8.79
C GLU A 263 18.76 -16.58 -9.11
N LEU A 264 17.50 -16.50 -9.56
CA LEU A 264 16.83 -15.25 -9.89
C LEU A 264 16.71 -14.28 -8.71
N VAL A 265 16.62 -14.80 -7.48
CA VAL A 265 16.58 -13.96 -6.28
C VAL A 265 17.94 -13.81 -5.60
N GLY A 266 19.03 -14.19 -6.27
CA GLY A 266 20.41 -13.93 -5.85
C GLY A 266 20.97 -14.87 -4.80
N TYR A 267 20.55 -16.14 -4.79
CA TYR A 267 21.16 -17.19 -3.97
C TYR A 267 22.09 -18.06 -4.82
N SER A 268 23.34 -18.20 -4.38
CA SER A 268 24.36 -19.03 -5.05
C SER A 268 24.13 -20.54 -4.92
N SER A 269 23.24 -20.96 -4.01
CA SER A 269 22.90 -22.38 -3.87
C SER A 269 21.43 -22.58 -3.47
N GLN A 270 20.81 -23.63 -4.03
CA GLN A 270 19.46 -24.02 -3.67
C GLN A 270 19.32 -24.37 -2.19
N ALA A 271 20.36 -24.94 -1.56
CA ALA A 271 20.33 -25.27 -0.15
C ALA A 271 20.27 -24.04 0.76
N ALA A 272 21.04 -22.98 0.44
CA ALA A 272 21.01 -21.71 1.17
C ALA A 272 19.64 -21.02 0.99
N PHE A 273 19.12 -20.99 -0.23
CA PHE A 273 17.79 -20.48 -0.54
C PHE A 273 16.71 -21.22 0.24
N THR A 274 16.68 -22.55 0.19
CA THR A 274 15.65 -23.37 0.88
C THR A 274 15.66 -23.10 2.38
N ARG A 275 16.83 -22.99 3.01
CA ARG A 275 16.91 -22.62 4.44
C ARG A 275 16.34 -21.26 4.73
N ALA A 276 16.72 -20.23 3.92
CA ALA A 276 16.22 -18.88 4.09
C ALA A 276 14.70 -18.79 3.89
N PHE A 277 14.18 -19.47 2.86
CA PHE A 277 12.75 -19.51 2.55
C PHE A 277 11.97 -20.20 3.65
N THR A 278 12.40 -21.38 4.12
CA THR A 278 11.76 -22.10 5.23
C THR A 278 11.77 -21.29 6.52
N GLN A 279 12.86 -20.56 6.80
CA GLN A 279 12.91 -19.65 7.96
C GLN A 279 11.89 -18.52 7.87
N THR A 280 11.60 -18.03 6.66
CA THR A 280 10.68 -16.90 6.45
C THR A 280 9.20 -17.36 6.42
N PHE A 281 8.90 -18.45 5.72
CA PHE A 281 7.53 -18.88 5.48
C PHE A 281 7.10 -20.14 6.27
N GLY A 282 7.96 -20.68 7.10
CA GLY A 282 7.68 -21.87 7.92
C GLY A 282 7.61 -23.21 7.17
N CYS A 283 7.69 -23.20 5.83
CA CYS A 283 7.65 -24.41 5.00
C CYS A 283 8.66 -24.35 3.84
N ALA A 284 9.01 -25.53 3.30
CA ALA A 284 9.93 -25.61 2.17
C ALA A 284 9.31 -25.02 0.88
N PRO A 285 10.12 -24.46 -0.05
CA PRO A 285 9.63 -23.84 -1.29
C PRO A 285 8.73 -24.76 -2.13
N LYS A 286 9.03 -26.07 -2.16
CA LYS A 286 8.23 -27.05 -2.88
C LYS A 286 6.83 -27.18 -2.29
N ILE A 287 6.73 -27.31 -0.96
CA ILE A 287 5.45 -27.42 -0.25
C ILE A 287 4.65 -26.12 -0.42
N PHE A 288 5.30 -24.97 -0.31
CA PHE A 288 4.68 -23.67 -0.53
C PHE A 288 4.01 -23.59 -1.90
N ARG A 289 4.70 -23.99 -2.97
CA ARG A 289 4.16 -24.04 -4.34
C ARG A 289 2.95 -24.96 -4.44
N GLU A 290 3.05 -26.19 -3.91
CA GLU A 290 1.98 -27.19 -3.98
C GLU A 290 0.68 -26.71 -3.28
N VAL A 291 0.82 -26.02 -2.14
CA VAL A 291 -0.31 -25.45 -1.40
C VAL A 291 -0.94 -24.29 -2.17
N SER A 292 -0.12 -23.38 -2.71
CA SER A 292 -0.61 -22.23 -3.48
C SER A 292 -1.41 -22.64 -4.71
N ILE A 293 -0.93 -23.62 -5.49
CA ILE A 293 -1.63 -24.14 -6.67
C ILE A 293 -2.97 -24.80 -6.30
N LYS A 294 -3.05 -25.48 -5.16
CA LYS A 294 -4.31 -26.10 -4.71
C LYS A 294 -5.34 -25.05 -4.31
N THR A 295 -4.92 -23.97 -3.68
CA THR A 295 -5.82 -22.89 -3.26
C THR A 295 -6.44 -22.20 -4.46
N ASP A 296 -5.67 -21.92 -5.51
CA ASP A 296 -6.16 -21.27 -6.73
C ASP A 296 -7.18 -22.14 -7.48
N ARG A 297 -6.94 -23.45 -7.60
CA ARG A 297 -7.88 -24.38 -8.25
C ARG A 297 -9.22 -24.52 -7.52
N THR A 298 -9.20 -24.44 -6.18
CA THR A 298 -10.44 -24.54 -5.39
C THR A 298 -11.31 -23.27 -5.54
N PHE A 299 -10.72 -22.13 -5.88
CA PHE A 299 -11.46 -20.91 -6.20
C PHE A 299 -12.07 -20.95 -7.61
N GLU A 300 -11.38 -21.52 -8.59
CA GLU A 300 -11.90 -21.66 -9.98
C GLU A 300 -13.03 -22.71 -10.09
N GLU A 301 -13.04 -23.75 -9.26
CA GLU A 301 -14.11 -24.78 -9.24
C GLU A 301 -15.39 -24.32 -8.52
N ASN A 302 -15.36 -23.19 -7.79
CA ASN A 302 -16.51 -22.64 -7.07
C ASN A 302 -17.10 -21.37 -7.69
N LEU A 303 -16.65 -20.97 -8.90
CA LEU A 303 -17.21 -19.90 -9.74
C LEU A 303 -18.05 -20.49 -10.89
#